data_c7b53fdcd71b4c689aaf3380659f8479
#
_entry.id   c7b53fdcd71b4c689aaf3380659f8479
#
_cell.length_a   1.000
_cell.length_b   1.000
_cell.length_c   1.000
_cell.angle_alpha   90.00
_cell.angle_beta   90.00
_cell.angle_gamma   90.00
#
_symmetry.space_group_name_H-M   'P 1'
#
loop_
_entity.id
_entity.type
_entity.pdbx_description
1 polymer ?
#
loop_
_entity_poly.entity_id
_entity_poly.type
_entity_poly.pdbx_seq_one_letter_code
_entity_poly.pdbx_strand_id
1 'polypeptide(L)'
;MIGNEWDTVLEEEFQKQYFLKIMEFIDEEYGTKTIYPPYGEIFNAFRMTSLENVKVVILGQDPYHEEGQAHGLAFSTPDGRPIPRSLKNIFKEINAEYGYAIPESGCLEDWAKQGVFLLNTVLTVEEGNANSHSKCGWQTFTDNVIKILNRQPQPMVFMLWGKQAEKKKELLTNPNHLVLITSHPSPFSARHGFLGSNHFKLANEFLKKNDIKEIDWSLEK
;
A
#
# COMPACT_ATOMS: atom_id res chain seq x y z
N MET A 1 -10.48 16.57 -1.71
CA MET A 1 -10.76 15.12 -1.54
C MET A 1 -9.76 14.49 -0.58
N ILE A 2 -8.46 14.67 -0.80
CA ILE A 2 -7.37 14.09 0.02
C ILE A 2 -6.92 15.07 1.10
N GLY A 3 -6.66 16.32 0.78
CA GLY A 3 -6.31 17.41 1.70
C GLY A 3 -4.81 17.75 1.73
N ASN A 4 -4.07 17.36 0.70
CA ASN A 4 -2.67 17.71 0.49
C ASN A 4 -2.36 17.85 -1.02
N GLU A 5 -1.08 17.89 -1.42
CA GLU A 5 -0.67 18.10 -2.82
C GLU A 5 -1.16 17.00 -3.79
N TRP A 6 -1.57 15.84 -3.30
CA TRP A 6 -2.22 14.83 -4.14
C TRP A 6 -3.49 15.37 -4.82
N ASP A 7 -4.23 16.28 -4.18
CA ASP A 7 -5.41 16.88 -4.79
C ASP A 7 -5.06 17.67 -6.05
N THR A 8 -3.95 18.39 -6.05
CA THR A 8 -3.46 19.14 -7.22
C THR A 8 -2.94 18.19 -8.30
N VAL A 9 -2.13 17.21 -7.91
CA VAL A 9 -1.48 16.28 -8.86
C VAL A 9 -2.49 15.35 -9.53
N LEU A 10 -3.58 15.01 -8.83
CA LEU A 10 -4.65 14.13 -9.32
C LEU A 10 -5.87 14.89 -9.85
N GLU A 11 -5.84 16.23 -9.92
CA GLU A 11 -7.00 17.04 -10.31
C GLU A 11 -7.58 16.60 -11.66
N GLU A 12 -6.73 16.48 -12.68
CA GLU A 12 -7.16 16.01 -14.01
C GLU A 12 -7.66 14.55 -13.96
N GLU A 13 -7.05 13.71 -13.11
CA GLU A 13 -7.43 12.31 -13.00
C GLU A 13 -8.83 12.15 -12.40
N PHE A 14 -9.16 12.97 -11.40
CA PHE A 14 -10.48 12.99 -10.76
C PHE A 14 -11.60 13.43 -11.70
N GLN A 15 -11.29 14.16 -12.79
CA GLN A 15 -12.26 14.62 -13.78
C GLN A 15 -12.48 13.63 -14.93
N LYS A 16 -11.66 12.57 -15.02
CA LYS A 16 -11.79 11.58 -16.09
C LYS A 16 -13.06 10.74 -15.94
N GLN A 17 -13.70 10.44 -17.07
CA GLN A 17 -14.96 9.71 -17.11
C GLN A 17 -14.90 8.35 -16.36
N TYR A 18 -13.77 7.65 -16.42
CA TYR A 18 -13.65 6.39 -15.71
C TYR A 18 -13.64 6.57 -14.20
N PHE A 19 -12.99 7.65 -13.69
CA PHE A 19 -12.97 7.94 -12.27
C PHE A 19 -14.34 8.35 -11.74
N LEU A 20 -15.07 9.19 -12.50
CA LEU A 20 -16.44 9.56 -12.17
C LEU A 20 -17.35 8.33 -12.08
N LYS A 21 -17.19 7.37 -13.01
CA LYS A 21 -17.93 6.09 -12.96
C LYS A 21 -17.55 5.23 -11.74
N ILE A 22 -16.28 5.26 -11.32
CA ILE A 22 -15.91 4.60 -10.08
C ILE A 22 -16.66 5.21 -8.91
N MET A 23 -16.70 6.54 -8.82
CA MET A 23 -17.34 7.23 -7.69
C MET A 23 -18.86 7.01 -7.68
N GLU A 24 -19.53 7.04 -8.84
CA GLU A 24 -20.95 6.67 -8.94
C GLU A 24 -21.20 5.24 -8.44
N PHE A 25 -20.40 4.28 -8.88
CA PHE A 25 -20.48 2.89 -8.43
C PHE A 25 -20.26 2.78 -6.92
N ILE A 26 -19.24 3.45 -6.37
CA ILE A 26 -18.91 3.43 -4.96
C ILE A 26 -20.03 4.05 -4.12
N ASP A 27 -20.61 5.16 -4.54
CA ASP A 27 -21.73 5.80 -3.84
C ASP A 27 -22.95 4.86 -3.76
N GLU A 28 -23.26 4.13 -4.82
CA GLU A 28 -24.33 3.13 -4.85
C GLU A 28 -24.03 1.95 -3.92
N GLU A 29 -22.80 1.41 -3.98
CA GLU A 29 -22.37 0.29 -3.16
C GLU A 29 -22.42 0.62 -1.65
N TYR A 30 -21.89 1.78 -1.24
CA TYR A 30 -21.96 2.22 0.16
C TYR A 30 -23.37 2.56 0.62
N GLY A 31 -24.27 2.93 -0.29
CA GLY A 31 -25.69 3.18 0.00
C GLY A 31 -26.50 1.91 0.22
N THR A 32 -26.06 0.78 -0.29
CA THR A 32 -26.85 -0.47 -0.34
C THR A 32 -26.19 -1.68 0.34
N LYS A 33 -24.89 -1.63 0.58
CA LYS A 33 -24.08 -2.75 1.12
C LYS A 33 -23.12 -2.28 2.21
N THR A 34 -22.52 -3.22 2.91
CA THR A 34 -21.38 -2.98 3.79
C THR A 34 -20.09 -3.04 2.98
N ILE A 35 -19.40 -1.90 2.87
CA ILE A 35 -18.17 -1.75 2.08
C ILE A 35 -17.02 -1.32 3.01
N TYR A 36 -15.83 -1.82 2.72
CA TYR A 36 -14.60 -1.47 3.43
C TYR A 36 -13.56 -0.88 2.49
N PRO A 37 -12.68 0.01 3.01
CA PRO A 37 -12.72 0.67 4.32
C PRO A 37 -13.93 1.62 4.45
N PRO A 38 -14.19 2.25 5.62
CA PRO A 38 -15.17 3.34 5.73
C PRO A 38 -14.95 4.39 4.63
N TYR A 39 -16.03 4.96 4.08
CA TYR A 39 -15.98 5.87 2.92
C TYR A 39 -14.94 7.00 3.09
N GLY A 40 -14.89 7.60 4.29
CA GLY A 40 -13.91 8.64 4.60
C GLY A 40 -12.46 8.17 4.60
N GLU A 41 -12.20 6.86 4.60
CA GLU A 41 -10.85 6.27 4.72
C GLU A 41 -10.32 5.68 3.41
N ILE A 42 -11.09 5.72 2.31
CA ILE A 42 -10.69 5.19 0.99
C ILE A 42 -9.31 5.73 0.57
N PHE A 43 -9.04 7.00 0.83
CA PHE A 43 -7.80 7.68 0.44
C PHE A 43 -6.81 7.90 1.60
N ASN A 44 -6.88 7.10 2.67
CA ASN A 44 -5.99 7.29 3.82
C ASN A 44 -4.51 7.14 3.48
N ALA A 45 -4.12 6.22 2.60
CA ALA A 45 -2.74 6.10 2.14
C ALA A 45 -2.21 7.46 1.62
N PHE A 46 -3.01 8.15 0.82
CA PHE A 46 -2.66 9.45 0.26
C PHE A 46 -2.63 10.57 1.31
N ARG A 47 -3.55 10.54 2.29
CA ARG A 47 -3.57 11.54 3.38
C ARG A 47 -2.38 11.41 4.30
N MET A 48 -1.99 10.18 4.61
CA MET A 48 -0.92 9.92 5.58
C MET A 48 0.47 10.04 4.98
N THR A 49 0.60 9.86 3.66
CA THR A 49 1.88 9.97 2.95
C THR A 49 1.71 10.90 1.77
N SER A 50 2.12 12.16 1.96
CA SER A 50 2.14 13.18 0.90
C SER A 50 3.15 12.80 -0.20
N LEU A 51 2.90 13.21 -1.45
CA LEU A 51 3.71 12.80 -2.61
C LEU A 51 5.19 13.13 -2.43
N GLU A 52 5.50 14.31 -1.91
CA GLU A 52 6.88 14.77 -1.65
C GLU A 52 7.61 13.93 -0.59
N ASN A 53 6.86 13.30 0.32
CA ASN A 53 7.41 12.50 1.41
C ASN A 53 7.51 11.00 1.10
N VAL A 54 7.03 10.55 -0.07
CA VAL A 54 7.10 9.13 -0.45
C VAL A 54 8.56 8.69 -0.61
N LYS A 55 8.96 7.69 0.15
CA LYS A 55 10.29 7.05 0.10
C LYS A 55 10.18 5.58 -0.31
N VAL A 56 9.18 4.89 0.20
CA VAL A 56 8.93 3.46 -0.07
C VAL A 56 7.48 3.30 -0.48
N VAL A 57 7.22 2.54 -1.52
CA VAL A 57 5.87 2.16 -1.99
C VAL A 57 5.70 0.67 -1.77
N ILE A 58 4.69 0.27 -1.01
CA ILE A 58 4.31 -1.12 -0.84
C ILE A 58 2.94 -1.31 -1.45
N LEU A 59 2.84 -2.21 -2.45
CA LEU A 59 1.58 -2.47 -3.14
C LEU A 59 0.85 -3.66 -2.52
N GLY A 60 -0.36 -3.41 -2.01
CA GLY A 60 -1.35 -4.42 -1.67
C GLY A 60 -2.30 -4.71 -2.83
N GLN A 61 -3.18 -5.68 -2.68
CA GLN A 61 -4.17 -6.06 -3.69
C GLN A 61 -5.48 -5.29 -3.48
N ASP A 62 -6.27 -5.67 -2.52
CA ASP A 62 -7.54 -5.06 -2.08
C ASP A 62 -7.58 -4.96 -0.55
N PRO A 63 -8.50 -4.17 0.01
CA PRO A 63 -8.63 -4.06 1.47
C PRO A 63 -9.04 -5.39 2.11
N TYR A 64 -8.79 -5.55 3.39
CA TYR A 64 -9.40 -6.63 4.17
C TYR A 64 -10.92 -6.49 4.12
N HIS A 65 -11.61 -7.63 3.95
CA HIS A 65 -13.07 -7.67 3.76
C HIS A 65 -13.86 -8.05 5.01
N GLU A 66 -13.21 -8.11 6.17
CA GLU A 66 -13.85 -8.38 7.45
C GLU A 66 -14.02 -7.10 8.26
N GLU A 67 -15.05 -7.05 9.10
CA GLU A 67 -15.43 -5.88 9.89
C GLU A 67 -14.26 -5.29 10.70
N GLY A 68 -14.03 -3.99 10.52
CA GLY A 68 -13.08 -3.21 11.29
C GLY A 68 -11.61 -3.52 11.03
N GLN A 69 -11.27 -4.24 9.95
CA GLN A 69 -9.87 -4.52 9.60
C GLN A 69 -9.26 -3.50 8.63
N ALA A 70 -10.02 -3.06 7.63
CA ALA A 70 -9.51 -2.11 6.64
C ALA A 70 -9.70 -0.68 7.10
N HIS A 71 -8.65 0.15 6.93
CA HIS A 71 -8.67 1.58 7.21
C HIS A 71 -7.91 2.40 6.13
N GLY A 72 -7.85 1.88 4.91
CA GLY A 72 -7.30 2.57 3.75
C GLY A 72 -5.77 2.49 3.58
N LEU A 73 -5.07 1.68 4.38
CA LEU A 73 -3.65 1.38 4.25
C LEU A 73 -3.45 -0.11 3.92
N ALA A 74 -2.69 -0.40 2.86
CA ALA A 74 -2.38 -1.78 2.47
C ALA A 74 -1.69 -2.55 3.62
N PHE A 75 -2.10 -3.82 3.84
CA PHE A 75 -1.63 -4.72 4.88
C PHE A 75 -1.93 -4.31 6.33
N SER A 76 -2.32 -3.08 6.59
CA SER A 76 -2.54 -2.52 7.93
C SER A 76 -3.93 -2.82 8.47
N THR A 77 -4.03 -2.93 9.79
CA THR A 77 -5.31 -2.97 10.53
C THR A 77 -5.27 -1.94 11.65
N PRO A 78 -6.41 -1.38 12.09
CA PRO A 78 -6.46 -0.52 13.27
C PRO A 78 -5.97 -1.22 14.54
N ASP A 79 -5.53 -0.44 15.52
CA ASP A 79 -5.18 -0.95 16.85
C ASP A 79 -6.32 -1.77 17.47
N GLY A 80 -5.96 -2.81 18.22
CA GLY A 80 -6.93 -3.69 18.90
C GLY A 80 -7.60 -4.74 17.99
N ARG A 81 -7.24 -4.81 16.71
CA ARG A 81 -7.72 -5.85 15.80
C ARG A 81 -6.71 -7.00 15.67
N PRO A 82 -7.16 -8.22 15.42
CA PRO A 82 -6.26 -9.35 15.19
C PRO A 82 -5.33 -9.08 14.00
N ILE A 83 -4.04 -9.34 14.17
CA ILE A 83 -3.04 -9.15 13.11
C ILE A 83 -3.27 -10.19 12.00
N PRO A 84 -3.52 -9.78 10.73
CA PRO A 84 -3.73 -10.66 9.61
C PRO A 84 -2.51 -11.56 9.32
N ARG A 85 -2.76 -12.72 8.72
CA ARG A 85 -1.71 -13.74 8.48
C ARG A 85 -0.56 -13.23 7.59
N SER A 86 -0.87 -12.43 6.56
CA SER A 86 0.16 -11.83 5.70
C SER A 86 1.03 -10.84 6.47
N LEU A 87 0.40 -10.00 7.31
CA LEU A 87 1.13 -9.03 8.13
C LEU A 87 2.01 -9.72 9.19
N LYS A 88 1.54 -10.84 9.78
CA LYS A 88 2.40 -11.66 10.65
C LYS A 88 3.66 -12.15 9.95
N ASN A 89 3.60 -12.49 8.67
CA ASN A 89 4.77 -12.90 7.90
C ASN A 89 5.67 -11.70 7.56
N ILE A 90 5.10 -10.52 7.33
CA ILE A 90 5.86 -9.27 7.18
C ILE A 90 6.67 -9.01 8.47
N PHE A 91 6.04 -9.07 9.64
CA PHE A 91 6.73 -8.88 10.90
C PHE A 91 7.80 -9.95 11.19
N LYS A 92 7.58 -11.22 10.76
CA LYS A 92 8.61 -12.26 10.86
C LYS A 92 9.84 -11.96 10.01
N GLU A 93 9.65 -11.42 8.81
CA GLU A 93 10.76 -11.01 7.95
C GLU A 93 11.53 -9.85 8.59
N ILE A 94 10.84 -8.83 9.09
CA ILE A 94 11.47 -7.71 9.78
C ILE A 94 12.23 -8.17 11.04
N ASN A 95 11.65 -9.08 11.84
CA ASN A 95 12.34 -9.69 12.97
C ASN A 95 13.61 -10.43 12.53
N ALA A 96 13.55 -11.20 11.45
CA ALA A 96 14.71 -11.90 10.93
C ALA A 96 15.81 -10.95 10.42
N GLU A 97 15.41 -9.82 9.81
CA GLU A 97 16.34 -8.81 9.28
C GLU A 97 16.99 -7.96 10.39
N TYR A 98 16.22 -7.50 11.37
CA TYR A 98 16.64 -6.48 12.34
C TYR A 98 16.70 -6.97 13.80
N GLY A 99 16.06 -8.10 14.12
CA GLY A 99 15.92 -8.57 15.49
C GLY A 99 14.86 -7.83 16.30
N TYR A 100 14.03 -6.98 15.68
CA TYR A 100 12.97 -6.27 16.37
C TYR A 100 11.93 -7.23 16.94
N ALA A 101 11.33 -6.87 18.07
CA ALA A 101 10.22 -7.63 18.64
C ALA A 101 9.04 -7.70 17.63
N ILE A 102 8.30 -8.80 17.67
CA ILE A 102 7.06 -8.92 16.88
C ILE A 102 6.01 -7.99 17.51
N PRO A 103 5.48 -7.00 16.77
CA PRO A 103 4.50 -6.07 17.31
C PRO A 103 3.21 -6.77 17.76
N GLU A 104 2.55 -6.20 18.78
CA GLU A 104 1.22 -6.64 19.22
C GLU A 104 0.10 -5.98 18.40
N SER A 105 0.38 -4.86 17.74
CA SER A 105 -0.54 -4.12 16.86
C SER A 105 -0.24 -4.37 15.39
N GLY A 106 -1.29 -4.43 14.56
CA GLY A 106 -1.20 -4.45 13.10
C GLY A 106 -1.29 -3.06 12.45
N CYS A 107 -1.24 -1.98 13.23
CA CYS A 107 -1.36 -0.62 12.72
C CYS A 107 -0.02 -0.12 12.15
N LEU A 108 0.00 0.15 10.84
CA LEU A 108 1.19 0.59 10.10
C LEU A 108 1.22 2.11 9.85
N GLU A 109 0.41 2.88 10.57
CA GLU A 109 0.38 4.35 10.43
C GLU A 109 1.75 5.00 10.65
N ASP A 110 2.54 4.47 11.60
CA ASP A 110 3.85 5.02 11.89
C ASP A 110 4.86 4.78 10.74
N TRP A 111 4.66 3.76 9.91
CA TRP A 111 5.38 3.63 8.65
C TRP A 111 4.92 4.68 7.63
N ALA A 112 3.60 4.86 7.50
CA ALA A 112 3.04 5.85 6.56
C ALA A 112 3.54 7.27 6.87
N LYS A 113 3.58 7.67 8.15
CA LYS A 113 4.12 8.95 8.63
C LYS A 113 5.60 9.15 8.29
N GLN A 114 6.36 8.07 8.12
CA GLN A 114 7.78 8.12 7.74
C GLN A 114 8.00 8.18 6.22
N GLY A 115 6.96 8.03 5.41
CA GLY A 115 7.03 8.05 3.96
C GLY A 115 6.86 6.68 3.29
N VAL A 116 6.27 5.70 3.98
CA VAL A 116 5.89 4.43 3.38
C VAL A 116 4.47 4.55 2.83
N PHE A 117 4.34 4.61 1.51
CA PHE A 117 3.07 4.70 0.81
C PHE A 117 2.46 3.30 0.66
N LEU A 118 1.49 2.99 1.54
CA LEU A 118 0.82 1.69 1.65
C LEU A 118 -0.42 1.64 0.77
N LEU A 119 -0.23 1.39 -0.53
CA LEU A 119 -1.28 1.49 -1.55
C LEU A 119 -1.85 0.13 -1.93
N ASN A 120 -3.16 -0.08 -1.77
CA ASN A 120 -3.86 -1.16 -2.44
C ASN A 120 -4.14 -0.81 -3.91
N THR A 121 -4.07 -1.78 -4.82
CA THR A 121 -4.39 -1.56 -6.24
C THR A 121 -5.89 -1.45 -6.49
N VAL A 122 -6.72 -1.98 -5.59
CA VAL A 122 -8.17 -1.81 -5.49
C VAL A 122 -8.47 -1.17 -4.14
N LEU A 123 -9.19 -0.05 -4.09
CA LEU A 123 -9.30 0.73 -2.86
C LEU A 123 -10.51 0.40 -1.99
N THR A 124 -11.45 -0.39 -2.51
CA THR A 124 -12.68 -0.77 -1.79
C THR A 124 -13.02 -2.25 -1.99
N VAL A 125 -13.78 -2.81 -1.06
CA VAL A 125 -14.22 -4.21 -1.10
C VAL A 125 -15.56 -4.38 -0.38
N GLU A 126 -16.45 -5.24 -0.86
CA GLU A 126 -17.68 -5.64 -0.18
C GLU A 126 -17.36 -6.60 0.97
N GLU A 127 -18.05 -6.47 2.10
CA GLU A 127 -17.91 -7.35 3.26
C GLU A 127 -18.01 -8.84 2.87
N GLY A 128 -17.06 -9.63 3.38
CA GLY A 128 -17.01 -11.08 3.13
C GLY A 128 -16.65 -11.50 1.70
N ASN A 129 -16.48 -10.57 0.76
CA ASN A 129 -16.35 -10.87 -0.67
C ASN A 129 -15.04 -10.30 -1.26
N ALA A 130 -13.93 -10.99 -0.99
CA ALA A 130 -12.62 -10.58 -1.50
C ALA A 130 -12.64 -10.37 -3.03
N ASN A 131 -11.93 -9.34 -3.52
CA ASN A 131 -11.85 -8.93 -4.92
C ASN A 131 -13.18 -8.46 -5.56
N SER A 132 -14.25 -8.25 -4.81
CA SER A 132 -15.56 -7.83 -5.33
C SER A 132 -15.50 -6.60 -6.22
N HIS A 133 -14.67 -5.61 -5.88
CA HIS A 133 -14.50 -4.36 -6.63
C HIS A 133 -13.30 -4.36 -7.60
N SER A 134 -12.72 -5.52 -7.91
CA SER A 134 -11.54 -5.61 -8.79
C SER A 134 -11.78 -5.13 -10.22
N LYS A 135 -13.05 -5.04 -10.67
CA LYS A 135 -13.44 -4.65 -12.03
C LYS A 135 -14.07 -3.26 -12.12
N CYS A 136 -14.23 -2.52 -11.01
CA CYS A 136 -14.91 -1.22 -11.03
C CYS A 136 -14.05 -0.06 -11.58
N GLY A 137 -12.75 -0.30 -11.82
CA GLY A 137 -11.84 0.70 -12.41
C GLY A 137 -10.71 1.17 -11.50
N TRP A 138 -10.70 0.80 -10.21
CA TRP A 138 -9.65 1.19 -9.27
C TRP A 138 -8.24 0.94 -9.78
N GLN A 139 -8.00 -0.19 -10.47
CA GLN A 139 -6.66 -0.50 -11.00
C GLN A 139 -6.18 0.52 -12.04
N THR A 140 -7.08 1.09 -12.85
CA THR A 140 -6.74 2.17 -13.79
C THR A 140 -6.27 3.41 -13.03
N PHE A 141 -6.98 3.79 -11.97
CA PHE A 141 -6.62 4.91 -11.12
C PHE A 141 -5.26 4.69 -10.43
N THR A 142 -5.07 3.56 -9.76
CA THR A 142 -3.84 3.26 -9.03
C THR A 142 -2.64 3.05 -9.97
N ASP A 143 -2.84 2.55 -11.20
CA ASP A 143 -1.79 2.50 -12.22
C ASP A 143 -1.33 3.91 -12.63
N ASN A 144 -2.25 4.88 -12.72
CA ASN A 144 -1.88 6.26 -12.98
C ASN A 144 -1.16 6.90 -11.78
N VAL A 145 -1.55 6.57 -10.55
CA VAL A 145 -0.79 6.96 -9.35
C VAL A 145 0.64 6.41 -9.38
N ILE A 146 0.82 5.12 -9.72
CA ILE A 146 2.15 4.51 -9.86
C ILE A 146 2.97 5.22 -10.95
N LYS A 147 2.38 5.60 -12.07
CA LYS A 147 3.06 6.37 -13.13
C LYS A 147 3.47 7.77 -12.66
N ILE A 148 2.65 8.42 -11.83
CA ILE A 148 2.99 9.71 -11.21
C ILE A 148 4.20 9.53 -10.29
N LEU A 149 4.20 8.52 -9.42
CA LEU A 149 5.34 8.19 -8.56
C LEU A 149 6.60 7.88 -9.38
N ASN A 150 6.47 7.11 -10.46
CA ASN A 150 7.59 6.78 -11.34
C ASN A 150 8.24 8.01 -12.01
N ARG A 151 7.50 9.12 -12.19
CA ARG A 151 8.02 10.36 -12.79
C ARG A 151 8.71 11.28 -11.79
N GLN A 152 8.61 10.99 -10.49
CA GLN A 152 9.24 11.82 -9.48
C GLN A 152 10.77 11.77 -9.58
N PRO A 153 11.48 12.90 -9.40
CA PRO A 153 12.93 12.94 -9.48
C PRO A 153 13.62 12.30 -8.27
N GLN A 154 12.96 12.31 -7.09
CA GLN A 154 13.54 11.73 -5.88
C GLN A 154 13.58 10.20 -5.97
N PRO A 155 14.70 9.58 -5.54
CA PRO A 155 14.81 8.12 -5.46
C PRO A 155 13.75 7.52 -4.54
N MET A 156 13.08 6.46 -4.99
CA MET A 156 12.09 5.71 -4.22
C MET A 156 12.36 4.22 -4.30
N VAL A 157 11.84 3.48 -3.34
CA VAL A 157 11.83 2.00 -3.35
C VAL A 157 10.42 1.52 -3.62
N PHE A 158 10.25 0.60 -4.57
CA PHE A 158 8.99 -0.08 -4.83
C PHE A 158 9.10 -1.55 -4.41
N MET A 159 8.31 -1.96 -3.44
CA MET A 159 8.21 -3.35 -2.98
C MET A 159 6.99 -4.01 -3.60
N LEU A 160 7.22 -4.91 -4.54
CA LEU A 160 6.20 -5.61 -5.32
C LEU A 160 6.15 -7.06 -4.87
N TRP A 161 5.12 -7.40 -4.09
CA TRP A 161 4.98 -8.72 -3.48
C TRP A 161 3.89 -9.55 -4.15
N GLY A 162 4.31 -10.62 -4.82
CA GLY A 162 3.44 -11.54 -5.54
C GLY A 162 3.12 -11.10 -6.98
N LYS A 163 2.60 -12.04 -7.77
CA LYS A 163 2.42 -11.90 -9.22
C LYS A 163 1.57 -10.70 -9.66
N GLN A 164 0.60 -10.28 -8.86
CA GLN A 164 -0.26 -9.13 -9.23
C GLN A 164 0.51 -7.81 -9.08
N ALA A 165 1.25 -7.64 -7.97
CA ALA A 165 2.09 -6.47 -7.78
C ALA A 165 3.27 -6.47 -8.78
N GLU A 166 3.88 -7.63 -9.07
CA GLU A 166 4.97 -7.78 -10.02
C GLU A 166 4.63 -7.24 -11.41
N LYS A 167 3.38 -7.41 -11.89
CA LYS A 167 2.92 -6.85 -13.17
C LYS A 167 3.07 -5.33 -13.25
N LYS A 168 3.06 -4.63 -12.11
CA LYS A 168 3.23 -3.18 -12.06
C LYS A 168 4.66 -2.73 -12.32
N LYS A 169 5.64 -3.66 -12.35
CA LYS A 169 7.02 -3.38 -12.76
C LYS A 169 7.10 -2.71 -14.13
N GLU A 170 6.20 -3.07 -15.05
CA GLU A 170 6.17 -2.48 -16.40
C GLU A 170 5.90 -0.96 -16.41
N LEU A 171 5.31 -0.43 -15.33
CA LEU A 171 5.05 0.99 -15.14
C LEU A 171 6.26 1.74 -14.54
N LEU A 172 7.27 1.02 -14.04
CA LEU A 172 8.41 1.54 -13.30
C LEU A 172 9.64 1.54 -14.19
N THR A 173 9.81 2.61 -14.94
CA THR A 173 10.89 2.77 -15.96
C THR A 173 11.99 3.73 -15.53
N ASN A 174 11.78 4.49 -14.45
CA ASN A 174 12.75 5.46 -13.95
C ASN A 174 13.93 4.74 -13.27
N PRO A 175 15.18 4.86 -13.79
CA PRO A 175 16.34 4.16 -13.25
C PRO A 175 16.77 4.67 -11.86
N ASN A 176 16.25 5.81 -11.41
CA ASN A 176 16.54 6.34 -10.08
C ASN A 176 15.82 5.58 -8.96
N HIS A 177 14.84 4.75 -9.30
CA HIS A 177 14.08 3.98 -8.32
C HIS A 177 14.63 2.56 -8.15
N LEU A 178 14.54 2.03 -6.95
CA LEU A 178 14.81 0.62 -6.68
C LEU A 178 13.49 -0.17 -6.72
N VAL A 179 13.46 -1.25 -7.51
CA VAL A 179 12.30 -2.16 -7.57
C VAL A 179 12.69 -3.51 -6.97
N LEU A 180 12.06 -3.87 -5.87
CA LEU A 180 12.26 -5.14 -5.15
C LEU A 180 11.05 -6.04 -5.39
N ILE A 181 11.27 -7.25 -5.91
CA ILE A 181 10.22 -8.20 -6.28
C ILE A 181 10.44 -9.52 -5.54
N THR A 182 9.38 -10.03 -4.92
CA THR A 182 9.38 -11.36 -4.31
C THR A 182 7.97 -11.95 -4.26
N SER A 183 7.82 -13.17 -3.73
CA SER A 183 6.52 -13.79 -3.52
C SER A 183 5.65 -12.99 -2.53
N HIS A 184 4.33 -13.22 -2.55
CA HIS A 184 3.42 -12.56 -1.62
C HIS A 184 3.62 -13.05 -0.17
N PRO A 185 3.50 -12.20 0.86
CA PRO A 185 3.66 -12.58 2.28
C PRO A 185 2.54 -13.48 2.83
N SER A 186 1.57 -13.89 2.02
CA SER A 186 0.51 -14.81 2.46
C SER A 186 1.10 -16.16 2.94
N PRO A 187 0.41 -16.88 3.84
CA PRO A 187 0.86 -18.20 4.31
C PRO A 187 1.13 -19.20 3.18
N PHE A 188 0.43 -19.06 2.04
CA PHE A 188 0.59 -19.96 0.90
C PHE A 188 1.86 -19.73 0.09
N SER A 189 2.45 -18.53 0.16
CA SER A 189 3.56 -18.15 -0.72
C SER A 189 4.79 -17.56 0.00
N ALA A 190 4.66 -17.15 1.25
CA ALA A 190 5.76 -16.47 1.97
C ALA A 190 7.07 -17.27 1.98
N ARG A 191 7.00 -18.60 2.07
CA ARG A 191 8.17 -19.50 2.06
C ARG A 191 8.85 -19.63 0.68
N HIS A 192 8.21 -19.14 -0.37
CA HIS A 192 8.71 -19.24 -1.74
C HIS A 192 9.49 -17.98 -2.19
N GLY A 193 10.04 -17.23 -1.23
CA GLY A 193 10.93 -16.10 -1.51
C GLY A 193 10.71 -14.86 -0.63
N PHE A 194 9.50 -14.64 -0.07
CA PHE A 194 9.27 -13.48 0.81
C PHE A 194 10.10 -13.57 2.09
N LEU A 195 10.04 -14.70 2.79
CA LEU A 195 10.89 -14.94 3.97
C LEU A 195 12.33 -15.17 3.53
N GLY A 196 13.24 -14.32 4.02
CA GLY A 196 14.63 -14.26 3.62
C GLY A 196 14.90 -13.34 2.42
N SER A 197 13.94 -12.51 2.01
CA SER A 197 14.09 -11.57 0.89
C SER A 197 14.99 -10.39 1.21
N ASN A 198 15.13 -10.04 2.47
CA ASN A 198 15.87 -8.88 2.97
C ASN A 198 15.38 -7.53 2.40
N HIS A 199 14.11 -7.44 2.01
CA HIS A 199 13.58 -6.25 1.34
C HIS A 199 13.63 -5.00 2.21
N PHE A 200 13.46 -5.11 3.52
CA PHE A 200 13.47 -3.98 4.45
C PHE A 200 14.88 -3.41 4.63
N LYS A 201 15.88 -4.26 4.76
CA LYS A 201 17.31 -3.85 4.78
C LYS A 201 17.73 -3.24 3.44
N LEU A 202 17.41 -3.92 2.32
CA LEU A 202 17.75 -3.42 0.99
C LEU A 202 17.12 -2.05 0.71
N ALA A 203 15.89 -1.82 1.18
CA ALA A 203 15.24 -0.52 1.07
C ALA A 203 16.03 0.54 1.86
N ASN A 204 16.37 0.28 3.11
CA ASN A 204 17.11 1.23 3.93
C ASN A 204 18.54 1.47 3.41
N GLU A 205 19.22 0.44 2.92
CA GLU A 205 20.53 0.59 2.28
C GLU A 205 20.45 1.51 1.06
N PHE A 206 19.38 1.36 0.23
CA PHE A 206 19.15 2.22 -0.91
C PHE A 206 18.83 3.66 -0.49
N LEU A 207 17.94 3.87 0.49
CA LEU A 207 17.61 5.19 1.00
C LEU A 207 18.86 5.90 1.54
N LYS A 208 19.65 5.21 2.36
CA LYS A 208 20.90 5.72 2.92
C LYS A 208 21.92 6.10 1.85
N LYS A 209 22.07 5.27 0.80
CA LYS A 209 22.96 5.54 -0.33
C LYS A 209 22.59 6.81 -1.10
N ASN A 210 21.31 7.21 -1.03
CA ASN A 210 20.79 8.41 -1.69
C ASN A 210 20.59 9.58 -0.71
N ASP A 211 21.21 9.55 0.48
CA ASP A 211 21.11 10.58 1.51
C ASP A 211 19.65 10.82 1.99
N ILE A 212 18.79 9.80 1.89
CA ILE A 212 17.41 9.82 2.36
C ILE A 212 17.35 9.12 3.72
N LYS A 213 16.65 9.72 4.69
CA LYS A 213 16.45 9.12 6.00
C LYS A 213 15.81 7.75 5.88
N GLU A 214 16.45 6.74 6.48
CA GLU A 214 15.98 5.36 6.58
C GLU A 214 14.59 5.27 7.25
N ILE A 215 13.86 4.20 6.98
CA ILE A 215 12.60 3.88 7.66
C ILE A 215 12.92 3.08 8.91
N ASP A 216 12.37 3.50 10.03
CA ASP A 216 12.28 2.67 11.22
C ASP A 216 11.11 1.69 11.05
N TRP A 217 11.46 0.43 10.81
CA TRP A 217 10.48 -0.63 10.61
C TRP A 217 9.95 -1.21 11.92
N SER A 218 10.53 -0.81 13.08
CA SER A 218 9.96 -1.16 14.37
C SER A 218 8.61 -0.47 14.57
N LEU A 219 7.72 -1.08 15.31
CA LEU A 219 6.45 -0.50 15.76
C LEU A 219 6.44 -0.48 17.30
N GLU A 220 7.62 -0.38 17.90
CA GLU A 220 7.75 -0.26 19.34
C GLU A 220 7.21 1.12 19.78
N LYS A 221 6.17 1.09 20.63
CA LYS A 221 5.61 2.27 21.28
C LYS A 221 6.22 2.43 22.67
#